data_79508c67c54c438cfe86ef58362cc093
#
_entry.id   79508c67c54c438cfe86ef58362cc093
#
_cell.length_a   1.000
_cell.length_b   1.000
_cell.length_c   1.000
_cell.angle_alpha   90.00
_cell.angle_beta   90.00
_cell.angle_gamma   90.00
#
_symmetry.space_group_name_H-M   'P 1'
#
loop_
_entity.id
_entity.type
_entity.pdbx_description
1 polymer ?
#
loop_
_entity_poly.entity_id
_entity_poly.type
_entity_poly.pdbx_seq_one_letter_code
_entity_poly.pdbx_strand_id
1 'polypeptide(L)'
;MNKKSLALFCYPWDVIDEGYDAIIDAVKRSGLNSIYITVNYHSGMFFLPHSTKRKIYFPEPGALYFNPSDWHKKHSFQSPISNLTNNWNLFWEELSSKCKKNNIKLCAWMLGTHNSGIGNNYPKFAVHNAWGDPITHSLCPFNSEVIDHFVNLSKDVVNLGVFDKILIESLEYLPLRHDHHHEVIGVDFSADLDFIMSLNFSKKCLETLKQNNVDGEIIKNWVKETTNDYFNKNIKKAIMNWSDFKNAIDGQFWKYYEIREESITNLNKVVINELRQDKNLKIGLVDFGPLYPLGPN
;
A
#
# COMPACT_ATOMS: atom_id res chain seq x y z
N MET A 1 -4.87 34.03 -4.70
CA MET A 1 -4.14 32.99 -5.47
C MET A 1 -3.88 31.82 -4.51
N ASN A 2 -4.41 30.63 -4.80
CA ASN A 2 -4.04 29.44 -4.05
C ASN A 2 -2.55 29.17 -4.27
N LYS A 3 -1.72 29.32 -3.23
CA LYS A 3 -0.31 28.94 -3.30
C LYS A 3 -0.25 27.43 -3.61
N LYS A 4 0.51 27.04 -4.62
CA LYS A 4 0.81 25.63 -4.90
C LYS A 4 1.40 24.99 -3.64
N SER A 5 0.97 23.78 -3.31
CA SER A 5 1.60 22.99 -2.24
C SER A 5 2.82 22.32 -2.84
N LEU A 6 3.99 22.63 -2.30
CA LEU A 6 5.26 21.99 -2.62
C LEU A 6 5.74 21.28 -1.36
N ALA A 7 6.04 20.01 -1.45
CA ALA A 7 6.28 19.19 -0.27
C ALA A 7 7.58 18.40 -0.33
N LEU A 8 8.16 18.15 0.84
CA LEU A 8 9.19 17.15 1.07
C LEU A 8 8.51 15.84 1.55
N PHE A 9 8.86 14.73 0.96
CA PHE A 9 8.61 13.42 1.56
C PHE A 9 9.74 13.11 2.55
N CYS A 10 9.36 12.69 3.74
CA CYS A 10 10.25 12.52 4.88
C CYS A 10 9.82 11.31 5.69
N TYR A 11 10.74 10.75 6.44
CA TYR A 11 10.49 9.62 7.32
C TYR A 11 10.74 9.98 8.79
N PRO A 12 10.10 9.30 9.75
CA PRO A 12 10.36 9.55 11.17
C PRO A 12 11.83 9.41 11.57
N TRP A 13 12.56 8.48 10.96
CA TRP A 13 13.99 8.32 11.22
C TRP A 13 14.84 9.52 10.75
N ASP A 14 14.44 10.23 9.69
CA ASP A 14 15.13 11.45 9.27
C ASP A 14 15.03 12.52 10.36
N VAL A 15 13.80 12.72 10.87
CA VAL A 15 13.54 13.70 11.96
C VAL A 15 14.28 13.32 13.24
N ILE A 16 14.28 12.04 13.61
CA ILE A 16 14.92 11.53 14.82
C ILE A 16 16.45 11.61 14.72
N ASP A 17 17.01 11.33 13.54
CA ASP A 17 18.45 11.27 13.33
C ASP A 17 19.08 12.65 13.10
N GLU A 18 18.43 13.51 12.33
CA GLU A 18 18.94 14.84 11.97
C GLU A 18 18.41 15.95 12.88
N GLY A 19 17.26 15.74 13.51
CA GLY A 19 16.60 16.68 14.40
C GLY A 19 15.51 17.50 13.70
N TYR A 20 14.51 17.91 14.48
CA TYR A 20 13.34 18.65 13.98
C TYR A 20 13.73 19.96 13.27
N ASP A 21 14.66 20.71 13.82
CA ASP A 21 15.05 22.03 13.27
C ASP A 21 15.78 21.88 11.94
N ALA A 22 16.60 20.85 11.77
CA ALA A 22 17.28 20.57 10.52
C ALA A 22 16.27 20.27 9.39
N ILE A 23 15.24 19.49 9.66
CA ILE A 23 14.18 19.20 8.69
C ILE A 23 13.37 20.47 8.36
N ILE A 24 12.98 21.25 9.34
CA ILE A 24 12.27 22.52 9.12
C ILE A 24 13.11 23.49 8.27
N ASP A 25 14.41 23.61 8.57
CA ASP A 25 15.31 24.46 7.80
C ASP A 25 15.54 23.95 6.36
N ALA A 26 15.60 22.62 6.16
CA ALA A 26 15.68 22.04 4.83
C ALA A 26 14.43 22.40 3.98
N VAL A 27 13.24 22.27 4.54
CA VAL A 27 11.98 22.64 3.89
C VAL A 27 11.97 24.13 3.51
N LYS A 28 12.37 25.00 4.43
CA LYS A 28 12.42 26.46 4.20
C LYS A 28 13.43 26.86 3.14
N ARG A 29 14.66 26.34 3.21
CA ARG A 29 15.71 26.62 2.24
C ARG A 29 15.36 26.16 0.83
N SER A 30 14.60 25.06 0.71
CA SER A 30 14.14 24.55 -0.57
C SER A 30 12.89 25.24 -1.12
N GLY A 31 12.35 26.24 -0.40
CA GLY A 31 11.13 26.95 -0.81
C GLY A 31 9.86 26.12 -0.74
N LEU A 32 9.90 24.99 -0.01
CA LEU A 32 8.77 24.11 0.23
C LEU A 32 7.88 24.64 1.36
N ASN A 33 6.64 24.15 1.42
CA ASN A 33 5.66 24.60 2.41
C ASN A 33 4.89 23.46 3.09
N SER A 34 5.27 22.23 2.82
CA SER A 34 4.63 21.05 3.37
C SER A 34 5.64 19.92 3.58
N ILE A 35 5.36 19.06 4.57
CA ILE A 35 6.07 17.80 4.81
C ILE A 35 5.04 16.68 4.73
N TYR A 36 5.30 15.65 3.92
CA TYR A 36 4.64 14.37 3.99
C TYR A 36 5.53 13.41 4.75
N ILE A 37 5.06 12.92 5.89
CA ILE A 37 5.81 12.00 6.72
C ILE A 37 5.04 10.70 6.92
N THR A 38 5.73 9.57 6.76
CA THR A 38 5.07 8.28 6.84
C THR A 38 4.65 7.94 8.27
N VAL A 39 3.44 7.40 8.40
CA VAL A 39 2.88 6.92 9.68
C VAL A 39 2.98 5.40 9.83
N ASN A 40 3.20 4.69 8.72
CA ASN A 40 3.49 3.26 8.66
C ASN A 40 4.33 2.98 7.43
N TYR A 41 5.15 1.89 7.43
CA TYR A 41 5.97 1.58 6.27
C TYR A 41 6.13 0.08 6.04
N HIS A 42 6.22 -0.35 4.77
CA HIS A 42 6.28 -1.77 4.41
C HIS A 42 7.62 -2.42 4.73
N SER A 43 8.68 -1.99 4.10
CA SER A 43 10.07 -2.44 4.30
C SER A 43 10.99 -1.67 3.36
N GLY A 44 12.30 -1.79 3.53
CA GLY A 44 13.27 -1.19 2.62
C GLY A 44 14.67 -1.13 3.21
N MET A 45 15.60 -0.65 2.40
CA MET A 45 16.93 -0.24 2.82
C MET A 45 17.11 1.23 2.47
N PHE A 46 17.44 2.04 3.45
CA PHE A 46 17.63 3.48 3.30
C PHE A 46 19.06 3.87 3.54
N PHE A 47 19.67 4.54 2.56
CA PHE A 47 20.95 5.22 2.75
C PHE A 47 20.70 6.65 3.21
N LEU A 48 21.27 7.03 4.33
CA LEU A 48 21.02 8.30 5.04
C LEU A 48 22.27 9.17 5.01
N PRO A 49 22.54 9.90 3.91
CA PRO A 49 23.80 10.63 3.71
C PRO A 49 24.03 11.72 4.75
N HIS A 50 22.97 12.36 5.24
CA HIS A 50 23.05 13.48 6.18
C HIS A 50 22.96 13.06 7.65
N SER A 51 22.46 11.85 7.95
CA SER A 51 22.41 11.34 9.32
C SER A 51 23.80 11.21 9.93
N THR A 52 23.96 11.69 11.17
CA THR A 52 25.17 11.51 11.96
C THR A 52 25.12 10.27 12.85
N LYS A 53 23.94 9.66 13.00
CA LYS A 53 23.74 8.50 13.87
C LYS A 53 23.95 7.17 13.13
N ARG A 54 23.51 7.08 11.87
CA ARG A 54 23.61 5.88 11.04
C ARG A 54 23.67 6.26 9.57
N LYS A 55 24.27 5.40 8.74
CA LYS A 55 24.31 5.61 7.28
C LYS A 55 23.39 4.68 6.53
N ILE A 56 22.97 3.57 7.16
CA ILE A 56 22.05 2.59 6.60
C ILE A 56 20.98 2.31 7.64
N TYR A 57 19.73 2.27 7.21
CA TYR A 57 18.59 1.92 8.04
C TYR A 57 17.68 0.93 7.33
N PHE A 58 17.30 -0.11 8.05
CA PHE A 58 16.29 -1.08 7.65
C PHE A 58 15.12 -0.95 8.63
N PRO A 59 14.02 -0.30 8.22
CA PRO A 59 12.84 -0.23 9.08
C PRO A 59 12.23 -1.62 9.31
N GLU A 60 11.65 -1.84 10.47
CA GLU A 60 10.90 -3.04 10.76
C GLU A 60 9.76 -3.18 9.75
N PRO A 61 9.66 -4.33 9.03
CA PRO A 61 8.63 -4.48 7.99
C PRO A 61 7.21 -4.33 8.53
N GLY A 62 6.44 -3.43 7.94
CA GLY A 62 5.05 -3.16 8.34
C GLY A 62 4.91 -2.33 9.61
N ALA A 63 5.97 -1.65 10.06
CA ALA A 63 5.96 -0.88 11.31
C ALA A 63 4.99 0.30 11.29
N LEU A 64 4.42 0.57 12.48
CA LEU A 64 3.69 1.79 12.82
C LEU A 64 4.64 2.77 13.51
N TYR A 65 4.52 4.04 13.17
CA TYR A 65 5.29 5.13 13.78
C TYR A 65 4.42 5.98 14.72
N PHE A 66 3.52 5.33 15.42
CA PHE A 66 2.69 5.90 16.49
C PHE A 66 2.22 4.76 17.40
N ASN A 67 1.63 5.12 18.55
CA ASN A 67 1.03 4.14 19.46
C ASN A 67 -0.42 3.88 19.05
N PRO A 68 -0.75 2.71 18.50
CA PRO A 68 -2.12 2.38 18.12
C PRO A 68 -3.00 2.20 19.36
N SER A 69 -4.29 2.42 19.20
CA SER A 69 -5.29 2.20 20.24
C SER A 69 -5.54 0.70 20.48
N ASP A 70 -6.40 0.36 21.45
CA ASP A 70 -6.59 -1.03 21.94
C ASP A 70 -7.05 -2.05 20.90
N TRP A 71 -7.57 -1.62 19.75
CA TRP A 71 -7.93 -2.53 18.65
C TRP A 71 -6.74 -3.36 18.20
N HIS A 72 -5.57 -2.76 18.16
CA HIS A 72 -4.33 -3.38 17.67
C HIS A 72 -3.99 -4.67 18.43
N LYS A 73 -4.15 -4.66 19.76
CA LYS A 73 -3.90 -5.85 20.62
C LYS A 73 -4.92 -6.96 20.42
N LYS A 74 -6.12 -6.61 19.94
CA LYS A 74 -7.25 -7.52 19.75
C LYS A 74 -7.36 -8.04 18.32
N HIS A 75 -6.63 -7.41 17.40
CA HIS A 75 -6.65 -7.78 15.98
C HIS A 75 -5.97 -9.13 15.76
N SER A 76 -6.41 -9.89 14.77
CA SER A 76 -5.89 -11.22 14.44
C SER A 76 -4.46 -11.23 13.88
N PHE A 77 -3.96 -10.07 13.51
CA PHE A 77 -2.56 -9.80 13.20
C PHE A 77 -2.15 -8.44 13.74
N GLN A 78 -0.87 -8.26 13.99
CA GLN A 78 -0.34 -7.03 14.55
C GLN A 78 0.84 -6.52 13.75
N SER A 79 0.81 -5.22 13.44
CA SER A 79 1.98 -4.51 12.92
C SER A 79 2.96 -4.24 14.07
N PRO A 80 4.27 -4.34 13.88
CA PRO A 80 5.21 -3.90 14.90
C PRO A 80 5.08 -2.38 15.12
N ILE A 81 5.25 -1.94 16.36
CA ILE A 81 5.41 -0.53 16.68
C ILE A 81 6.90 -0.24 16.65
N SER A 82 7.31 0.74 15.85
CA SER A 82 8.73 1.06 15.71
C SER A 82 9.35 1.52 17.03
N ASN A 83 10.54 1.02 17.31
CA ASN A 83 11.33 1.32 18.51
C ASN A 83 12.26 2.53 18.36
N LEU A 84 12.12 3.32 17.29
CA LEU A 84 12.92 4.53 17.06
C LEU A 84 12.80 5.56 18.17
N THR A 85 11.66 5.60 18.86
CA THR A 85 11.42 6.41 20.04
C THR A 85 10.52 5.67 21.03
N ASN A 86 10.69 5.96 22.33
CA ASN A 86 9.83 5.46 23.39
C ASN A 86 8.55 6.31 23.58
N ASN A 87 8.46 7.44 22.90
CA ASN A 87 7.34 8.38 23.06
C ASN A 87 6.91 8.98 21.71
N TRP A 88 6.10 8.22 20.99
CA TRP A 88 5.55 8.65 19.71
C TRP A 88 4.61 9.86 19.82
N ASN A 89 3.88 10.00 20.93
CA ASN A 89 3.00 11.16 21.12
C ASN A 89 3.81 12.45 21.17
N LEU A 90 4.86 12.47 21.98
CA LEU A 90 5.76 13.62 22.06
C LEU A 90 6.41 13.93 20.71
N PHE A 91 6.84 12.88 19.96
CA PHE A 91 7.41 13.06 18.62
C PHE A 91 6.46 13.83 17.70
N TRP A 92 5.20 13.42 17.64
CA TRP A 92 4.20 14.05 16.76
C TRP A 92 3.81 15.46 17.24
N GLU A 93 3.67 15.65 18.54
CA GLU A 93 3.37 16.98 19.14
C GLU A 93 4.48 17.99 18.84
N GLU A 94 5.73 17.62 19.04
CA GLU A 94 6.89 18.48 18.76
C GLU A 94 7.00 18.82 17.27
N LEU A 95 6.91 17.83 16.40
CA LEU A 95 6.98 18.06 14.96
C LEU A 95 5.85 18.98 14.48
N SER A 96 4.61 18.72 14.93
CA SER A 96 3.45 19.56 14.60
C SER A 96 3.63 21.00 15.11
N SER A 97 4.11 21.18 16.34
CA SER A 97 4.37 22.48 16.92
C SER A 97 5.37 23.28 16.09
N LYS A 98 6.50 22.65 15.71
CA LYS A 98 7.53 23.28 14.88
C LYS A 98 7.02 23.59 13.46
N CYS A 99 6.25 22.70 12.85
CA CYS A 99 5.62 22.95 11.55
C CYS A 99 4.68 24.17 11.61
N LYS A 100 3.78 24.21 12.60
CA LYS A 100 2.84 25.33 12.80
C LYS A 100 3.57 26.66 13.00
N LYS A 101 4.62 26.69 13.86
CA LYS A 101 5.42 27.88 14.12
C LYS A 101 6.11 28.43 12.87
N ASN A 102 6.41 27.57 11.90
CA ASN A 102 7.07 27.94 10.65
C ASN A 102 6.14 28.01 9.42
N ASN A 103 4.81 27.96 9.61
CA ASN A 103 3.79 27.94 8.55
C ASN A 103 4.01 26.80 7.53
N ILE A 104 4.49 25.66 7.98
CA ILE A 104 4.66 24.44 7.20
C ILE A 104 3.47 23.52 7.49
N LYS A 105 2.86 22.93 6.44
CA LYS A 105 1.82 21.94 6.58
C LYS A 105 2.42 20.58 6.91
N LEU A 106 1.90 19.94 7.94
CA LEU A 106 2.26 18.57 8.29
C LEU A 106 1.20 17.61 7.72
N CYS A 107 1.64 16.68 6.90
CA CYS A 107 0.77 15.75 6.21
C CYS A 107 1.19 14.30 6.54
N ALA A 108 0.23 13.46 6.92
CA ALA A 108 0.50 12.03 7.04
C ALA A 108 0.63 11.40 5.65
N TRP A 109 1.59 10.50 5.51
CA TRP A 109 1.73 9.60 4.39
C TRP A 109 1.45 8.18 4.90
N MET A 110 0.31 7.62 4.50
CA MET A 110 -0.18 6.33 4.97
C MET A 110 -0.12 5.32 3.85
N LEU A 111 0.59 4.21 4.08
CA LEU A 111 0.63 3.10 3.15
C LEU A 111 -0.56 2.16 3.37
N GLY A 112 -1.15 1.71 2.27
CA GLY A 112 -2.28 0.80 2.24
C GLY A 112 -1.87 -0.67 2.19
N THR A 113 -2.36 -1.38 1.18
CA THR A 113 -2.20 -2.84 1.02
C THR A 113 -0.77 -3.31 0.83
N HIS A 114 0.17 -2.40 0.55
CA HIS A 114 1.60 -2.70 0.51
C HIS A 114 2.15 -2.89 1.92
N ASN A 115 2.18 -4.13 2.40
CA ASN A 115 2.66 -4.44 3.74
C ASN A 115 3.33 -5.83 3.82
N SER A 116 4.61 -5.88 3.46
CA SER A 116 5.40 -7.11 3.50
C SER A 116 5.53 -7.71 4.92
N GLY A 117 5.48 -6.88 5.96
CA GLY A 117 5.55 -7.33 7.35
C GLY A 117 4.34 -8.20 7.73
N ILE A 118 3.13 -7.71 7.47
CA ILE A 118 1.91 -8.49 7.73
C ILE A 118 1.86 -9.71 6.78
N GLY A 119 2.11 -9.52 5.49
CA GLY A 119 1.99 -10.61 4.52
C GLY A 119 2.97 -11.76 4.77
N ASN A 120 4.21 -11.49 5.20
CA ASN A 120 5.19 -12.52 5.54
C ASN A 120 4.85 -13.25 6.84
N ASN A 121 4.42 -12.51 7.88
CA ASN A 121 4.10 -13.11 9.18
C ASN A 121 2.73 -13.79 9.20
N TYR A 122 1.80 -13.34 8.36
CA TYR A 122 0.42 -13.81 8.30
C TYR A 122 -0.03 -14.02 6.84
N PRO A 123 0.55 -14.99 6.09
CA PRO A 123 0.30 -15.15 4.64
C PRO A 123 -1.17 -15.31 4.26
N LYS A 124 -2.02 -15.82 5.16
CA LYS A 124 -3.47 -15.96 4.93
C LYS A 124 -4.19 -14.63 4.64
N PHE A 125 -3.58 -13.49 4.95
CA PHE A 125 -4.10 -12.16 4.67
C PHE A 125 -3.54 -11.53 3.39
N ALA A 126 -2.57 -12.18 2.76
CA ALA A 126 -2.02 -11.74 1.48
C ALA A 126 -2.90 -12.15 0.30
N VAL A 127 -2.66 -11.54 -0.83
CA VAL A 127 -3.11 -12.02 -2.14
C VAL A 127 -2.47 -13.38 -2.41
N HIS A 128 -3.21 -14.32 -3.01
CA HIS A 128 -2.68 -15.62 -3.45
C HIS A 128 -2.86 -15.78 -4.94
N ASN A 129 -1.81 -16.15 -5.64
CA ASN A 129 -1.85 -16.38 -7.08
C ASN A 129 -2.64 -17.68 -7.44
N ALA A 130 -2.71 -18.00 -8.73
CA ALA A 130 -3.45 -19.19 -9.19
C ALA A 130 -2.87 -20.53 -8.70
N TRP A 131 -1.60 -20.58 -8.31
CA TRP A 131 -0.97 -21.76 -7.72
C TRP A 131 -1.15 -21.86 -6.21
N GLY A 132 -1.61 -20.79 -5.58
CA GLY A 132 -1.79 -20.70 -4.14
C GLY A 132 -0.61 -20.08 -3.42
N ASP A 133 0.39 -19.56 -4.14
CA ASP A 133 1.53 -18.88 -3.54
C ASP A 133 1.10 -17.51 -3.02
N PRO A 134 1.46 -17.14 -1.78
CA PRO A 134 1.13 -15.82 -1.25
C PRO A 134 2.03 -14.74 -1.87
N ILE A 135 1.42 -13.70 -2.40
CA ILE A 135 2.09 -12.46 -2.81
C ILE A 135 2.22 -11.60 -1.55
N THR A 136 3.25 -11.84 -0.75
CA THR A 136 3.33 -11.36 0.63
C THR A 136 3.45 -9.84 0.78
N HIS A 137 3.82 -9.12 -0.27
CA HIS A 137 3.84 -7.66 -0.25
C HIS A 137 2.46 -7.02 -0.49
N SER A 138 1.44 -7.81 -0.90
CA SER A 138 0.09 -7.32 -1.23
C SER A 138 -0.96 -7.93 -0.33
N LEU A 139 -1.57 -7.14 0.55
CA LEU A 139 -2.67 -7.60 1.41
C LEU A 139 -3.98 -7.72 0.62
N CYS A 140 -4.80 -8.71 0.99
CA CYS A 140 -6.01 -9.08 0.28
C CYS A 140 -7.22 -8.22 0.64
N PRO A 141 -7.77 -7.40 -0.29
CA PRO A 141 -8.91 -6.52 -0.01
C PRO A 141 -10.24 -7.25 0.19
N PHE A 142 -10.33 -8.55 -0.14
CA PHE A 142 -11.51 -9.38 0.15
C PHE A 142 -11.59 -9.81 1.62
N ASN A 143 -10.52 -9.64 2.38
CA ASN A 143 -10.48 -10.07 3.75
C ASN A 143 -10.97 -8.95 4.68
N SER A 144 -12.07 -9.20 5.41
CA SER A 144 -12.65 -8.22 6.32
C SER A 144 -11.67 -7.75 7.41
N GLU A 145 -10.79 -8.63 7.88
CA GLU A 145 -9.78 -8.27 8.88
C GLU A 145 -8.73 -7.31 8.30
N VAL A 146 -8.41 -7.42 7.01
CA VAL A 146 -7.55 -6.45 6.32
C VAL A 146 -8.27 -5.11 6.19
N ILE A 147 -9.56 -5.12 5.84
CA ILE A 147 -10.38 -3.90 5.77
C ILE A 147 -10.45 -3.23 7.15
N ASP A 148 -10.76 -4.00 8.20
CA ASP A 148 -10.86 -3.51 9.58
C ASP A 148 -9.53 -2.93 10.09
N HIS A 149 -8.40 -3.53 9.69
CA HIS A 149 -7.07 -2.99 9.98
C HIS A 149 -6.93 -1.57 9.45
N PHE A 150 -7.23 -1.33 8.17
CA PHE A 150 -7.07 0.00 7.56
C PHE A 150 -8.08 1.02 8.08
N VAL A 151 -9.30 0.61 8.40
CA VAL A 151 -10.29 1.47 9.07
C VAL A 151 -9.77 1.93 10.44
N ASN A 152 -9.28 1.00 11.25
CA ASN A 152 -8.78 1.33 12.59
C ASN A 152 -7.45 2.13 12.55
N LEU A 153 -6.55 1.79 11.61
CA LEU A 153 -5.35 2.57 11.34
C LEU A 153 -5.72 4.03 11.01
N SER A 154 -6.72 4.21 10.15
CA SER A 154 -7.21 5.54 9.75
C SER A 154 -7.77 6.32 10.95
N LYS A 155 -8.55 5.67 11.83
CA LYS A 155 -9.04 6.28 13.09
C LYS A 155 -7.90 6.78 13.97
N ASP A 156 -6.90 5.94 14.16
CA ASP A 156 -5.77 6.30 15.01
C ASP A 156 -4.97 7.46 14.41
N VAL A 157 -4.73 7.46 13.10
CA VAL A 157 -4.03 8.56 12.42
C VAL A 157 -4.82 9.88 12.52
N VAL A 158 -6.15 9.85 12.38
CA VAL A 158 -7.00 11.02 12.60
C VAL A 158 -6.93 11.48 14.05
N ASN A 159 -6.98 10.55 15.01
CA ASN A 159 -6.98 10.84 16.45
C ASN A 159 -5.66 11.43 16.95
N LEU A 160 -4.55 11.29 16.20
CA LEU A 160 -3.32 12.04 16.52
C LEU A 160 -3.55 13.55 16.46
N GLY A 161 -4.49 14.05 15.66
CA GLY A 161 -4.93 15.45 15.64
C GLY A 161 -3.85 16.46 15.22
N VAL A 162 -2.78 16.00 14.57
CA VAL A 162 -1.61 16.82 14.23
C VAL A 162 -1.49 17.13 12.74
N PHE A 163 -2.22 16.43 11.88
CA PHE A 163 -2.08 16.50 10.44
C PHE A 163 -3.06 17.47 9.77
N ASP A 164 -2.59 18.21 8.77
CA ASP A 164 -3.40 19.04 7.89
C ASP A 164 -4.00 18.24 6.70
N LYS A 165 -3.35 17.11 6.35
CA LYS A 165 -3.73 16.26 5.23
C LYS A 165 -3.25 14.83 5.46
N ILE A 166 -3.98 13.88 4.90
CA ILE A 166 -3.53 12.48 4.77
C ILE A 166 -3.41 12.15 3.29
N LEU A 167 -2.26 11.61 2.90
CA LEU A 167 -2.00 11.03 1.60
C LEU A 167 -1.95 9.51 1.75
N ILE A 168 -2.79 8.81 1.02
CA ILE A 168 -2.83 7.35 1.01
C ILE A 168 -2.11 6.87 -0.24
N GLU A 169 -1.21 5.92 -0.06
CA GLU A 169 -0.47 5.26 -1.12
C GLU A 169 -0.76 3.77 -1.12
N SER A 170 -0.82 3.16 -2.29
CA SER A 170 -0.98 1.71 -2.47
C SER A 170 -2.21 1.12 -1.77
N LEU A 171 -3.36 1.79 -1.80
CA LEU A 171 -4.63 1.22 -1.37
C LEU A 171 -5.31 0.51 -2.56
N GLU A 172 -4.57 -0.43 -3.16
CA GLU A 172 -4.86 -1.11 -4.42
C GLU A 172 -4.24 -2.51 -4.45
N TYR A 173 -4.40 -3.25 -5.56
CA TYR A 173 -3.62 -4.46 -5.81
C TYR A 173 -2.25 -4.12 -6.35
N LEU A 174 -1.23 -4.77 -5.80
CA LEU A 174 0.15 -4.62 -6.27
C LEU A 174 0.49 -5.67 -7.33
N PRO A 175 1.38 -5.36 -8.29
CA PRO A 175 1.88 -6.31 -9.26
C PRO A 175 2.74 -7.39 -8.58
N LEU A 176 2.92 -8.52 -9.25
CA LEU A 176 3.78 -9.60 -8.78
C LEU A 176 5.24 -9.11 -8.69
N ARG A 177 5.71 -8.45 -9.76
CA ARG A 177 7.03 -7.83 -9.76
C ARG A 177 6.97 -6.50 -9.04
N HIS A 178 7.67 -6.42 -7.91
CA HIS A 178 7.66 -5.27 -7.03
C HIS A 178 9.05 -4.93 -6.48
N ASP A 179 10.08 -5.15 -7.30
CA ASP A 179 11.47 -4.80 -7.02
C ASP A 179 11.96 -5.26 -5.63
N HIS A 180 11.72 -6.53 -5.30
CA HIS A 180 12.25 -7.12 -4.08
C HIS A 180 13.76 -7.17 -4.11
N HIS A 181 14.38 -6.91 -2.98
CA HIS A 181 15.82 -7.14 -2.83
C HIS A 181 16.14 -8.63 -3.10
N HIS A 182 17.04 -8.87 -4.04
CA HIS A 182 17.34 -10.21 -4.57
C HIS A 182 16.18 -10.90 -5.30
N GLU A 183 15.33 -10.15 -5.97
CA GLU A 183 14.35 -10.72 -6.89
C GLU A 183 15.09 -11.41 -8.05
N VAL A 184 14.93 -12.73 -8.16
CA VAL A 184 15.53 -13.54 -9.22
C VAL A 184 14.43 -14.20 -10.02
N ILE A 185 14.05 -13.59 -11.14
CA ILE A 185 13.04 -14.15 -12.06
C ILE A 185 13.71 -14.97 -13.15
N GLY A 186 14.81 -14.48 -13.72
CA GLY A 186 15.64 -15.22 -14.70
C GLY A 186 14.97 -15.45 -16.06
N VAL A 187 13.77 -14.96 -16.26
CA VAL A 187 13.01 -15.05 -17.50
C VAL A 187 12.37 -13.71 -17.83
N ASP A 188 12.20 -13.46 -19.11
CA ASP A 188 11.50 -12.29 -19.59
C ASP A 188 10.00 -12.55 -19.61
N PHE A 189 9.19 -11.69 -19.01
CA PHE A 189 7.75 -11.76 -19.16
C PHE A 189 7.10 -10.38 -19.27
N SER A 190 6.02 -10.33 -20.03
CA SER A 190 5.30 -9.12 -20.37
C SER A 190 4.50 -8.57 -19.21
N ALA A 191 4.10 -7.31 -19.28
CA ALA A 191 3.27 -6.67 -18.26
C ALA A 191 1.89 -7.35 -18.12
N ASP A 192 1.33 -7.88 -19.21
CA ASP A 192 0.07 -8.63 -19.18
C ASP A 192 0.23 -9.98 -18.47
N LEU A 193 1.37 -10.66 -18.61
CA LEU A 193 1.64 -11.88 -17.84
C LEU A 193 1.84 -11.54 -16.34
N ASP A 194 2.57 -10.47 -16.02
CA ASP A 194 2.71 -9.98 -14.65
C ASP A 194 1.34 -9.72 -14.02
N PHE A 195 0.44 -9.05 -14.74
CA PHE A 195 -0.93 -8.81 -14.31
C PHE A 195 -1.68 -10.12 -14.05
N ILE A 196 -1.67 -11.09 -14.99
CA ILE A 196 -2.36 -12.38 -14.83
C ILE A 196 -1.83 -13.14 -13.60
N MET A 197 -0.52 -13.15 -13.40
CA MET A 197 0.12 -13.81 -12.26
C MET A 197 -0.13 -13.09 -10.93
N SER A 198 -0.50 -11.80 -10.97
CA SER A 198 -0.86 -11.01 -9.80
C SER A 198 -2.33 -11.15 -9.38
N LEU A 199 -3.13 -11.92 -10.13
CA LEU A 199 -4.55 -12.10 -9.82
C LEU A 199 -4.75 -12.85 -8.51
N ASN A 200 -5.82 -12.46 -7.80
CA ASN A 200 -6.10 -12.96 -6.47
C ASN A 200 -7.02 -14.17 -6.48
N PHE A 201 -6.57 -15.28 -5.94
CA PHE A 201 -7.32 -16.51 -5.72
C PHE A 201 -7.25 -16.95 -4.24
N SER A 202 -7.09 -16.02 -3.33
CA SER A 202 -7.18 -16.29 -1.89
C SER A 202 -8.55 -16.88 -1.54
N LYS A 203 -8.62 -17.60 -0.41
CA LYS A 203 -9.87 -18.23 0.05
C LYS A 203 -11.05 -17.26 0.07
N LYS A 204 -10.85 -16.03 0.56
CA LYS A 204 -11.90 -15.01 0.61
C LYS A 204 -12.32 -14.52 -0.77
N CYS A 205 -11.40 -14.38 -1.69
CA CYS A 205 -11.72 -14.07 -3.07
C CYS A 205 -12.59 -15.19 -3.70
N LEU A 206 -12.17 -16.45 -3.60
CA LEU A 206 -12.92 -17.57 -4.14
C LEU A 206 -14.32 -17.71 -3.51
N GLU A 207 -14.46 -17.49 -2.21
CA GLU A 207 -15.75 -17.44 -1.53
C GLU A 207 -16.67 -16.35 -2.13
N THR A 208 -16.13 -15.15 -2.37
CA THR A 208 -16.88 -14.02 -2.96
C THR A 208 -17.25 -14.29 -4.41
N LEU A 209 -16.35 -14.85 -5.22
CA LEU A 209 -16.64 -15.24 -6.60
C LEU A 209 -17.82 -16.22 -6.66
N LYS A 210 -17.79 -17.26 -5.82
CA LYS A 210 -18.88 -18.25 -5.72
C LYS A 210 -20.22 -17.61 -5.35
N GLN A 211 -20.24 -16.65 -4.41
CA GLN A 211 -21.44 -15.92 -4.03
C GLN A 211 -22.01 -15.09 -5.19
N ASN A 212 -21.17 -14.68 -6.14
CA ASN A 212 -21.55 -13.92 -7.33
C ASN A 212 -21.72 -14.80 -8.59
N ASN A 213 -21.86 -16.12 -8.43
CA ASN A 213 -22.02 -17.08 -9.51
C ASN A 213 -20.86 -17.04 -10.54
N VAL A 214 -19.64 -16.81 -10.07
CA VAL A 214 -18.40 -16.88 -10.86
C VAL A 214 -17.60 -18.08 -10.41
N ASP A 215 -17.21 -18.93 -11.36
CA ASP A 215 -16.39 -20.12 -11.08
C ASP A 215 -14.90 -19.75 -11.02
N GLY A 216 -14.41 -19.53 -9.80
CA GLY A 216 -13.02 -19.17 -9.57
C GLY A 216 -12.02 -20.26 -9.97
N GLU A 217 -12.41 -21.54 -9.96
CA GLU A 217 -11.50 -22.64 -10.35
C GLU A 217 -11.30 -22.68 -11.86
N ILE A 218 -12.34 -22.42 -12.66
CA ILE A 218 -12.19 -22.28 -14.12
C ILE A 218 -11.22 -21.14 -14.44
N ILE A 219 -11.34 -20.00 -13.75
CA ILE A 219 -10.45 -18.84 -13.96
C ILE A 219 -9.01 -19.18 -13.54
N LYS A 220 -8.80 -19.83 -12.40
CA LYS A 220 -7.49 -20.30 -11.97
C LYS A 220 -6.83 -21.22 -13.02
N ASN A 221 -7.59 -22.15 -13.55
CA ASN A 221 -7.08 -23.08 -14.59
C ASN A 221 -6.70 -22.31 -15.85
N TRP A 222 -7.54 -21.38 -16.29
CA TRP A 222 -7.22 -20.54 -17.45
C TRP A 222 -5.93 -19.72 -17.23
N VAL A 223 -5.72 -19.14 -16.01
CA VAL A 223 -4.49 -18.44 -15.68
C VAL A 223 -3.28 -19.37 -15.77
N LYS A 224 -3.40 -20.60 -15.23
CA LYS A 224 -2.32 -21.60 -15.28
C LYS A 224 -2.00 -22.01 -16.71
N GLU A 225 -3.01 -22.30 -17.51
CA GLU A 225 -2.85 -22.68 -18.92
C GLU A 225 -2.22 -21.55 -19.74
N THR A 226 -2.71 -20.33 -19.59
CA THR A 226 -2.18 -19.14 -20.26
C THR A 226 -0.70 -18.91 -19.90
N THR A 227 -0.36 -19.04 -18.63
CA THR A 227 1.03 -18.90 -18.16
C THR A 227 1.93 -20.01 -18.72
N ASN A 228 1.47 -21.26 -18.69
CA ASN A 228 2.21 -22.39 -19.24
C ASN A 228 2.42 -22.24 -20.75
N ASP A 229 1.38 -21.81 -21.47
CA ASP A 229 1.48 -21.57 -22.90
C ASP A 229 2.45 -20.44 -23.25
N TYR A 230 2.45 -19.37 -22.44
CA TYR A 230 3.40 -18.28 -22.62
C TYR A 230 4.85 -18.77 -22.61
N PHE A 231 5.22 -19.58 -21.63
CA PHE A 231 6.60 -20.08 -21.50
C PHE A 231 6.90 -21.25 -22.46
N ASN A 232 5.99 -22.20 -22.60
CA ASN A 232 6.26 -23.43 -23.37
C ASN A 232 6.10 -23.23 -24.88
N LYS A 233 5.24 -22.31 -25.33
CA LYS A 233 5.02 -21.99 -26.74
C LYS A 233 5.72 -20.72 -27.21
N ASN A 234 6.56 -20.13 -26.37
CA ASN A 234 7.27 -18.89 -26.66
C ASN A 234 6.32 -17.75 -27.12
N ILE A 235 5.17 -17.63 -26.47
CA ILE A 235 4.20 -16.57 -26.72
C ILE A 235 4.68 -15.30 -26.04
N LYS A 236 4.72 -14.17 -26.78
CA LYS A 236 5.23 -12.89 -26.25
C LYS A 236 4.19 -12.05 -25.50
N LYS A 237 2.91 -12.43 -25.61
CA LYS A 237 1.80 -11.77 -24.92
C LYS A 237 0.82 -12.80 -24.41
N ALA A 238 0.46 -12.71 -23.15
CA ALA A 238 -0.55 -13.56 -22.54
C ALA A 238 -1.98 -13.11 -22.91
N ILE A 239 -2.19 -11.81 -23.08
CA ILE A 239 -3.45 -11.18 -23.52
C ILE A 239 -3.16 -10.27 -24.71
N MET A 240 -3.86 -10.45 -25.82
CA MET A 240 -3.59 -9.71 -27.03
C MET A 240 -4.20 -8.31 -27.04
N ASN A 241 -5.39 -8.15 -26.46
CA ASN A 241 -6.13 -6.89 -26.41
C ASN A 241 -7.31 -6.96 -25.43
N TRP A 242 -7.98 -5.81 -25.23
CA TRP A 242 -9.13 -5.71 -24.32
C TRP A 242 -10.32 -6.59 -24.70
N SER A 243 -10.55 -6.83 -25.99
CA SER A 243 -11.64 -7.70 -26.44
C SER A 243 -11.39 -9.13 -26.02
N ASP A 244 -10.15 -9.62 -26.19
CA ASP A 244 -9.76 -10.97 -25.79
C ASP A 244 -9.91 -11.13 -24.27
N PHE A 245 -9.49 -10.12 -23.52
CA PHE A 245 -9.63 -10.09 -22.06
C PHE A 245 -11.10 -10.17 -21.61
N LYS A 246 -11.99 -9.37 -22.21
CA LYS A 246 -13.42 -9.35 -21.88
C LYS A 246 -14.12 -10.65 -22.22
N ASN A 247 -13.71 -11.31 -23.29
CA ASN A 247 -14.34 -12.53 -23.79
C ASN A 247 -13.67 -13.81 -23.25
N ALA A 248 -12.56 -13.69 -22.52
CA ALA A 248 -11.89 -14.85 -21.96
C ALA A 248 -12.85 -15.69 -21.10
N ILE A 249 -12.86 -16.99 -21.32
CA ILE A 249 -13.70 -17.96 -20.60
C ILE A 249 -15.19 -17.55 -20.67
N ASP A 250 -15.70 -17.27 -21.86
CA ASP A 250 -17.11 -16.87 -22.08
C ASP A 250 -17.55 -15.68 -21.20
N GLY A 251 -16.64 -14.73 -20.98
CA GLY A 251 -16.86 -13.53 -20.15
C GLY A 251 -16.77 -13.76 -18.64
N GLN A 252 -16.45 -14.96 -18.17
CA GLN A 252 -16.27 -15.24 -16.73
C GLN A 252 -15.09 -14.45 -16.14
N PHE A 253 -14.02 -14.31 -16.93
CA PHE A 253 -12.86 -13.53 -16.51
C PHE A 253 -13.19 -12.06 -16.31
N TRP A 254 -14.03 -11.47 -17.17
CA TRP A 254 -14.49 -10.10 -17.00
C TRP A 254 -15.30 -9.90 -15.72
N LYS A 255 -16.21 -10.83 -15.41
CA LYS A 255 -16.98 -10.79 -14.15
C LYS A 255 -16.07 -10.89 -12.92
N TYR A 256 -15.07 -11.77 -12.96
CA TYR A 256 -14.05 -11.84 -11.91
C TYR A 256 -13.35 -10.49 -11.75
N TYR A 257 -12.96 -9.88 -12.86
CA TYR A 257 -12.26 -8.60 -12.87
C TYR A 257 -13.12 -7.50 -12.22
N GLU A 258 -14.40 -7.38 -12.59
CA GLU A 258 -15.33 -6.42 -12.00
C GLU A 258 -15.46 -6.60 -10.48
N ILE A 259 -15.57 -7.84 -9.99
CA ILE A 259 -15.63 -8.17 -8.56
C ILE A 259 -14.31 -7.78 -7.85
N ARG A 260 -13.18 -8.00 -8.51
CA ARG A 260 -11.87 -7.60 -8.00
C ARG A 260 -11.78 -6.09 -7.84
N GLU A 261 -12.18 -5.33 -8.85
CA GLU A 261 -12.19 -3.86 -8.80
C GLU A 261 -13.19 -3.32 -7.76
N GLU A 262 -14.33 -3.97 -7.60
CA GLU A 262 -15.30 -3.62 -6.56
C GLU A 262 -14.70 -3.80 -5.16
N SER A 263 -13.89 -4.81 -4.93
CA SER A 263 -13.23 -5.04 -3.63
C SER A 263 -12.29 -3.88 -3.24
N ILE A 264 -11.53 -3.36 -4.19
CA ILE A 264 -10.68 -2.17 -4.01
C ILE A 264 -11.52 -0.91 -3.81
N THR A 265 -12.56 -0.75 -4.62
CA THR A 265 -13.49 0.38 -4.49
C THR A 265 -14.14 0.41 -3.10
N ASN A 266 -14.54 -0.76 -2.59
CA ASN A 266 -15.12 -0.88 -1.24
C ASN A 266 -14.09 -0.54 -0.15
N LEU A 267 -12.87 -1.10 -0.23
CA LEU A 267 -11.80 -0.77 0.69
C LEU A 267 -11.55 0.75 0.74
N ASN A 268 -11.40 1.38 -0.43
CA ASN A 268 -11.20 2.82 -0.52
C ASN A 268 -12.38 3.60 0.09
N LYS A 269 -13.62 3.20 -0.20
CA LYS A 269 -14.82 3.86 0.35
C LYS A 269 -14.83 3.84 1.87
N VAL A 270 -14.59 2.69 2.49
CA VAL A 270 -14.66 2.59 3.97
C VAL A 270 -13.54 3.36 4.64
N VAL A 271 -12.31 3.29 4.10
CA VAL A 271 -11.15 4.04 4.61
C VAL A 271 -11.36 5.55 4.46
N ILE A 272 -11.77 6.02 3.29
CA ILE A 272 -12.01 7.45 3.04
C ILE A 272 -13.17 7.97 3.89
N ASN A 273 -14.23 7.18 4.09
CA ASN A 273 -15.34 7.57 4.93
C ASN A 273 -14.91 7.72 6.39
N GLU A 274 -14.02 6.86 6.87
CA GLU A 274 -13.45 6.99 8.22
C GLU A 274 -12.61 8.26 8.35
N LEU A 275 -11.72 8.51 7.40
CA LEU A 275 -10.89 9.73 7.40
C LEU A 275 -11.72 11.02 7.31
N ARG A 276 -12.88 10.99 6.66
CA ARG A 276 -13.79 12.14 6.53
C ARG A 276 -14.59 12.47 7.79
N GLN A 277 -14.45 11.69 8.88
CA GLN A 277 -15.03 12.06 10.18
C GLN A 277 -14.44 13.38 10.69
N ASP A 278 -13.18 13.67 10.40
CA ASP A 278 -12.63 15.02 10.55
C ASP A 278 -12.87 15.83 9.26
N LYS A 279 -13.83 16.77 9.33
CA LYS A 279 -14.22 17.64 8.20
C LYS A 279 -13.14 18.63 7.76
N ASN A 280 -12.14 18.89 8.59
CA ASN A 280 -11.04 19.81 8.29
C ASN A 280 -9.88 19.10 7.59
N LEU A 281 -9.83 17.78 7.68
CA LEU A 281 -8.77 16.97 7.10
C LEU A 281 -8.89 16.86 5.58
N LYS A 282 -7.81 17.15 4.88
CA LYS A 282 -7.74 16.94 3.43
C LYS A 282 -7.22 15.53 3.16
N ILE A 283 -7.81 14.86 2.18
CA ILE A 283 -7.43 13.50 1.79
C ILE A 283 -6.90 13.53 0.36
N GLY A 284 -5.81 12.85 0.10
CA GLY A 284 -5.25 12.59 -1.22
C GLY A 284 -4.98 11.11 -1.40
N LEU A 285 -5.05 10.64 -2.64
CA LEU A 285 -4.64 9.31 -3.05
C LEU A 285 -3.45 9.44 -4.00
N VAL A 286 -2.49 8.53 -3.89
CA VAL A 286 -1.48 8.32 -4.92
C VAL A 286 -2.05 7.30 -5.89
N ASP A 287 -2.12 7.68 -7.15
CA ASP A 287 -2.62 6.85 -8.24
C ASP A 287 -1.42 6.38 -9.09
N PHE A 288 -1.12 5.09 -9.01
CA PHE A 288 -0.07 4.45 -9.81
C PHE A 288 -0.58 3.88 -11.13
N GLY A 289 -1.87 4.01 -11.41
CA GLY A 289 -2.52 3.44 -12.56
C GLY A 289 -1.79 3.61 -13.89
N PRO A 290 -1.30 4.79 -14.23
CA PRO A 290 -0.54 4.99 -15.47
C PRO A 290 0.76 4.21 -15.55
N LEU A 291 1.27 3.69 -14.43
CA LEU A 291 2.50 2.90 -14.39
C LEU A 291 2.26 1.41 -14.69
N TYR A 292 1.00 0.96 -14.66
CA TYR A 292 0.62 -0.43 -14.90
C TYR A 292 -0.24 -0.55 -16.17
N PRO A 293 0.38 -0.66 -17.36
CA PRO A 293 -0.30 -0.45 -18.65
C PRO A 293 -1.37 -1.50 -19.00
N LEU A 294 -1.58 -2.52 -18.18
CA LEU A 294 -2.60 -3.55 -18.40
C LEU A 294 -3.45 -3.84 -17.15
N GLY A 295 -3.14 -3.23 -16.03
CA GLY A 295 -4.12 -3.15 -14.98
C GLY A 295 -5.13 -2.08 -15.40
N PRO A 296 -6.39 -2.42 -15.63
CA PRO A 296 -7.39 -1.37 -15.70
C PRO A 296 -7.46 -0.73 -14.34
N ASN A 297 -7.20 0.53 -14.31
CA ASN A 297 -7.29 1.36 -13.12
C ASN A 297 -8.73 1.79 -12.91
#